data_7962f9432b26788f93e51c66d22d07ac
#
_entry.id   7962f9432b26788f93e51c66d22d07ac
#
_cell.length_a   1.000
_cell.length_b   1.000
_cell.length_c   1.000
_cell.angle_alpha   90.00
_cell.angle_beta   90.00
_cell.angle_gamma   90.00
#
_symmetry.space_group_name_H-M   'P 1'
#
loop_
_entity.id
_entity.type
_entity.pdbx_description
1 polymer ?
#
loop_
_entity_poly.entity_id
_entity_poly.type
_entity_poly.pdbx_seq_one_letter_code
_entity_poly.pdbx_strand_id
1 'polypeptide(L)'
;MVSLATLVSAAFAHEGATGIVKDRMGKFKESQLILKLMIKSAKVDDFEKIADMSSALHQWGSEMTDYFPAGSDGNPSEAAPAIWSDPEGFKAATTRFSKAALTITVAADAGDKASMMKAIKATAASCKACHSVYRLK
;
A
#
# COMPACT_ATOMS: atom_id res chain seq x y z
N MET A 1 -15.46 -32.01 37.82
CA MET A 1 -15.41 -31.85 36.34
C MET A 1 -15.01 -30.41 36.03
N VAL A 2 -13.74 -30.23 35.63
CA VAL A 2 -13.19 -28.90 35.35
C VAL A 2 -13.23 -28.74 33.84
N SER A 3 -14.10 -27.84 33.33
CA SER A 3 -14.22 -27.48 31.91
C SER A 3 -13.05 -26.60 31.53
N LEU A 4 -12.17 -27.14 30.69
CA LEU A 4 -11.05 -26.41 30.08
C LEU A 4 -11.61 -25.58 28.92
N ALA A 5 -11.73 -24.26 29.11
CA ALA A 5 -12.04 -23.33 28.03
C ALA A 5 -10.79 -23.18 27.13
N THR A 6 -10.86 -23.74 25.94
CA THR A 6 -9.88 -23.52 24.88
C THR A 6 -10.01 -22.10 24.35
N LEU A 7 -9.08 -21.24 24.73
CA LEU A 7 -8.86 -19.93 24.09
C LEU A 7 -8.37 -20.18 22.66
N VAL A 8 -9.24 -19.94 21.69
CA VAL A 8 -8.87 -19.89 20.28
C VAL A 8 -8.08 -18.60 20.09
N SER A 9 -6.74 -18.70 20.05
CA SER A 9 -5.87 -17.63 19.63
C SER A 9 -6.21 -17.29 18.18
N ALA A 10 -6.70 -16.08 17.92
CA ALA A 10 -6.79 -15.54 16.57
C ALA A 10 -5.36 -15.49 16.01
N ALA A 11 -5.06 -16.41 15.10
CA ALA A 11 -3.76 -16.51 14.45
C ALA A 11 -3.46 -15.19 13.72
N PHE A 12 -2.37 -14.54 14.11
CA PHE A 12 -1.80 -13.43 13.36
C PHE A 12 -1.35 -13.96 11.99
N ALA A 13 -2.14 -13.69 10.94
CA ALA A 13 -1.95 -14.20 9.58
C ALA A 13 -0.63 -13.72 8.92
N HIS A 14 0.26 -13.06 9.67
CA HIS A 14 1.50 -12.47 9.19
C HIS A 14 2.75 -12.84 10.01
N GLU A 15 2.61 -13.69 11.02
CA GLU A 15 3.77 -14.20 11.75
C GLU A 15 4.48 -15.24 10.88
N GLY A 16 5.78 -14.99 10.60
CA GLY A 16 6.63 -15.91 9.84
C GLY A 16 7.07 -15.42 8.45
N ALA A 17 6.64 -14.23 8.00
CA ALA A 17 7.18 -13.66 6.77
C ALA A 17 8.66 -13.32 6.92
N THR A 18 9.49 -13.72 5.93
CA THR A 18 10.92 -13.43 5.85
C THR A 18 11.29 -12.89 4.47
N GLY A 19 12.49 -12.31 4.34
CA GLY A 19 13.02 -11.83 3.07
C GLY A 19 12.08 -10.85 2.36
N ILE A 20 12.02 -10.94 1.03
CA ILE A 20 11.27 -10.01 0.17
C ILE A 20 9.77 -9.95 0.50
N VAL A 21 9.18 -11.04 0.99
CA VAL A 21 7.77 -11.08 1.40
C VAL A 21 7.55 -10.19 2.62
N LYS A 22 8.44 -10.28 3.63
CA LYS A 22 8.41 -9.42 4.81
C LYS A 22 8.60 -7.96 4.44
N ASP A 23 9.54 -7.67 3.54
CA ASP A 23 9.88 -6.31 3.13
C ASP A 23 8.69 -5.63 2.44
N ARG A 24 8.06 -6.29 1.44
CA ARG A 24 6.89 -5.71 0.77
C ARG A 24 5.69 -5.56 1.69
N MET A 25 5.47 -6.48 2.64
CA MET A 25 4.40 -6.35 3.64
C MET A 25 4.64 -5.15 4.56
N GLY A 26 5.89 -4.88 4.93
CA GLY A 26 6.30 -3.68 5.66
C GLY A 26 5.99 -2.40 4.87
N LYS A 27 6.35 -2.36 3.58
CA LYS A 27 6.07 -1.24 2.67
C LYS A 27 4.57 -0.95 2.54
N PHE A 28 3.72 -1.98 2.46
CA PHE A 28 2.26 -1.79 2.43
C PHE A 28 1.70 -1.24 3.74
N LYS A 29 2.19 -1.73 4.90
CA LYS A 29 1.82 -1.18 6.22
C LYS A 29 2.24 0.28 6.36
N GLU A 30 3.45 0.61 5.94
CA GLU A 30 3.96 1.97 5.92
C GLU A 30 3.09 2.88 5.04
N SER A 31 2.71 2.43 3.84
CA SER A 31 1.82 3.17 2.93
C SER A 31 0.47 3.49 3.57
N GLN A 32 -0.13 2.55 4.30
CA GLN A 32 -1.37 2.79 5.03
C GLN A 32 -1.20 3.84 6.14
N LEU A 33 -0.08 3.80 6.87
CA LEU A 33 0.24 4.78 7.91
C LEU A 33 0.44 6.16 7.30
N ILE A 34 1.18 6.25 6.21
CA ILE A 34 1.43 7.49 5.47
C ILE A 34 0.11 8.15 5.05
N LEU A 35 -0.81 7.40 4.43
CA LEU A 35 -2.12 7.94 4.04
C LEU A 35 -2.92 8.50 5.23
N LYS A 36 -2.89 7.82 6.37
CA LYS A 36 -3.54 8.31 7.61
C LYS A 36 -2.89 9.60 8.14
N LEU A 37 -1.56 9.67 8.08
CA LEU A 37 -0.81 10.85 8.51
C LEU A 37 -1.03 12.03 7.56
N MET A 38 -1.11 11.82 6.25
CA MET A 38 -1.45 12.86 5.28
C MET A 38 -2.80 13.53 5.59
N ILE A 39 -3.82 12.72 5.93
CA ILE A 39 -5.14 13.25 6.30
C ILE A 39 -5.05 14.12 7.55
N LYS A 40 -4.21 13.77 8.53
CA LYS A 40 -3.96 14.57 9.72
C LYS A 40 -3.24 15.88 9.38
N SER A 41 -2.18 15.79 8.58
CA SER A 41 -1.39 16.94 8.14
C SER A 41 -2.22 17.91 7.28
N ALA A 42 -3.14 17.41 6.47
CA ALA A 42 -4.05 18.24 5.68
C ALA A 42 -5.03 19.10 6.53
N LYS A 43 -5.32 18.67 7.76
CA LYS A 43 -6.16 19.46 8.68
C LYS A 43 -5.48 20.74 9.19
N VAL A 44 -4.16 20.74 9.19
CA VAL A 44 -3.33 21.87 9.67
C VAL A 44 -2.52 22.51 8.53
N ASP A 45 -2.86 22.18 7.29
CA ASP A 45 -2.25 22.71 6.07
C ASP A 45 -0.72 22.52 5.99
N ASP A 46 -0.23 21.39 6.54
CA ASP A 46 1.19 21.00 6.52
C ASP A 46 1.54 20.39 5.15
N PHE A 47 1.58 21.25 4.11
CA PHE A 47 1.80 20.83 2.73
C PHE A 47 3.18 20.25 2.48
N GLU A 48 4.23 20.80 3.11
CA GLU A 48 5.60 20.31 2.99
C GLU A 48 5.69 18.85 3.43
N LYS A 49 5.17 18.56 4.61
CA LYS A 49 5.15 17.19 5.13
C LYS A 49 4.33 16.23 4.25
N ILE A 50 3.24 16.70 3.66
CA ILE A 50 2.43 15.89 2.73
C ILE A 50 3.21 15.61 1.45
N ALA A 51 3.93 16.60 0.90
CA ALA A 51 4.77 16.43 -0.28
C ALA A 51 5.86 15.38 -0.04
N ASP A 52 6.55 15.44 1.10
CA ASP A 52 7.57 14.44 1.46
C ASP A 52 6.98 13.03 1.58
N MET A 53 5.87 12.89 2.31
CA MET A 53 5.19 11.60 2.47
C MET A 53 4.70 11.03 1.15
N SER A 54 4.17 11.86 0.27
CA SER A 54 3.68 11.42 -1.04
C SER A 54 4.81 11.06 -2.00
N SER A 55 5.94 11.72 -1.92
CA SER A 55 7.15 11.37 -2.65
C SER A 55 7.63 9.94 -2.31
N ALA A 56 7.60 9.57 -1.02
CA ALA A 56 7.92 8.21 -0.60
C ALA A 56 6.93 7.17 -1.16
N LEU A 57 5.62 7.48 -1.23
CA LEU A 57 4.62 6.60 -1.87
C LEU A 57 4.84 6.50 -3.38
N HIS A 58 5.20 7.60 -4.04
CA HIS A 58 5.51 7.60 -5.47
C HIS A 58 6.70 6.68 -5.76
N GLN A 59 7.79 6.81 -5.00
CA GLN A 59 8.96 5.95 -5.13
C GLN A 59 8.58 4.48 -4.92
N TRP A 60 7.89 4.16 -3.83
CA TRP A 60 7.43 2.79 -3.56
C TRP A 60 6.61 2.22 -4.72
N GLY A 61 5.66 2.98 -5.25
CA GLY A 61 4.85 2.56 -6.40
C GLY A 61 5.67 2.28 -7.66
N SER A 62 6.76 2.99 -7.86
CA SER A 62 7.68 2.81 -8.99
C SER A 62 8.55 1.55 -8.86
N GLU A 63 8.89 1.16 -7.64
CA GLU A 63 9.74 0.01 -7.32
C GLU A 63 8.94 -1.26 -7.03
N MET A 64 7.63 -1.15 -6.85
CA MET A 64 6.77 -2.20 -6.27
C MET A 64 6.87 -3.52 -7.02
N THR A 65 6.97 -3.51 -8.34
CA THR A 65 7.07 -4.74 -9.14
C THR A 65 8.30 -5.58 -8.80
N ASP A 66 9.40 -4.95 -8.40
CA ASP A 66 10.66 -5.63 -8.07
C ASP A 66 10.56 -6.45 -6.77
N TYR A 67 9.55 -6.17 -5.96
CA TYR A 67 9.27 -6.88 -4.72
C TYR A 67 8.38 -8.13 -4.90
N PHE A 68 8.09 -8.51 -6.15
CA PHE A 68 7.31 -9.70 -6.50
C PHE A 68 8.06 -10.64 -7.47
N PRO A 69 9.28 -11.09 -7.13
CA PRO A 69 9.96 -12.06 -7.96
C PRO A 69 9.17 -13.37 -8.05
N ALA A 70 9.40 -14.15 -9.11
CA ALA A 70 8.77 -15.46 -9.26
C ALA A 70 9.05 -16.35 -8.03
N GLY A 71 8.03 -17.10 -7.60
CA GLY A 71 8.13 -17.97 -6.42
C GLY A 71 8.04 -17.24 -5.07
N SER A 72 7.70 -15.95 -5.05
CA SER A 72 7.47 -15.20 -3.80
C SER A 72 5.99 -15.19 -3.37
N ASP A 73 5.19 -16.10 -3.89
CA ASP A 73 3.84 -16.45 -3.45
C ASP A 73 3.86 -17.46 -2.28
N GLY A 74 2.70 -17.92 -1.90
CA GLY A 74 2.56 -18.87 -0.81
C GLY A 74 2.55 -18.26 0.59
N ASN A 75 2.08 -19.05 1.55
CA ASN A 75 1.91 -18.61 2.94
C ASN A 75 3.24 -18.14 3.56
N PRO A 76 3.32 -16.98 4.24
CA PRO A 76 2.21 -16.12 4.64
C PRO A 76 1.87 -15.00 3.63
N SER A 77 2.34 -15.06 2.39
CA SER A 77 2.00 -14.08 1.35
C SER A 77 0.52 -14.20 0.93
N GLU A 78 -0.14 -13.06 0.77
CA GLU A 78 -1.47 -12.96 0.17
C GLU A 78 -1.42 -12.49 -1.30
N ALA A 79 -0.25 -12.61 -1.95
CA ALA A 79 -0.10 -12.28 -3.36
C ALA A 79 -0.89 -13.26 -4.24
N ALA A 80 -1.78 -12.73 -5.08
CA ALA A 80 -2.55 -13.56 -5.99
C ALA A 80 -1.72 -14.01 -7.20
N PRO A 81 -1.97 -15.21 -7.76
CA PRO A 81 -1.28 -15.70 -8.96
C PRO A 81 -1.35 -14.74 -10.16
N ALA A 82 -2.37 -13.88 -10.21
CA ALA A 82 -2.54 -12.86 -11.25
C ALA A 82 -1.34 -11.92 -11.38
N ILE A 83 -0.56 -11.71 -10.32
CA ILE A 83 0.65 -10.88 -10.35
C ILE A 83 1.63 -11.40 -11.41
N TRP A 84 1.78 -12.72 -11.52
CA TRP A 84 2.72 -13.36 -12.43
C TRP A 84 2.11 -13.83 -13.74
N SER A 85 0.79 -14.09 -13.77
CA SER A 85 0.08 -14.45 -15.01
C SER A 85 -0.37 -13.25 -15.84
N ASP A 86 -0.48 -12.06 -15.24
CA ASP A 86 -0.79 -10.78 -15.89
C ASP A 86 0.19 -9.68 -15.42
N PRO A 87 1.50 -9.80 -15.75
CA PRO A 87 2.51 -8.87 -15.27
C PRO A 87 2.30 -7.44 -15.80
N GLU A 88 1.77 -7.27 -16.99
CA GLU A 88 1.49 -5.94 -17.55
C GLU A 88 0.32 -5.26 -16.83
N GLY A 89 -0.74 -5.99 -16.50
CA GLY A 89 -1.83 -5.47 -15.68
C GLY A 89 -1.38 -5.11 -14.28
N PHE A 90 -0.53 -5.94 -13.65
CA PHE A 90 0.05 -5.63 -12.35
C PHE A 90 0.92 -4.37 -12.40
N LYS A 91 1.81 -4.24 -13.39
CA LYS A 91 2.63 -3.05 -13.62
C LYS A 91 1.75 -1.81 -13.85
N ALA A 92 0.66 -1.94 -14.62
CA ALA A 92 -0.27 -0.83 -14.81
C ALA A 92 -0.95 -0.40 -13.51
N ALA A 93 -1.27 -1.35 -12.61
CA ALA A 93 -1.86 -1.05 -11.30
C ALA A 93 -0.88 -0.32 -10.38
N THR A 94 0.39 -0.76 -10.30
CA THR A 94 1.43 -0.09 -9.51
C THR A 94 1.75 1.30 -10.06
N THR A 95 1.76 1.45 -11.39
CA THR A 95 1.96 2.75 -12.05
C THR A 95 0.82 3.73 -11.73
N ARG A 96 -0.43 3.28 -11.69
CA ARG A 96 -1.56 4.14 -11.28
C ARG A 96 -1.40 4.65 -9.85
N PHE A 97 -1.00 3.77 -8.92
CA PHE A 97 -0.70 4.16 -7.54
C PHE A 97 0.42 5.19 -7.49
N SER A 98 1.55 4.93 -8.16
CA SER A 98 2.71 5.82 -8.21
C SER A 98 2.34 7.22 -8.77
N LYS A 99 1.59 7.26 -9.88
CA LYS A 99 1.14 8.53 -10.48
C LYS A 99 0.16 9.29 -9.61
N ALA A 100 -0.77 8.60 -8.94
CA ALA A 100 -1.69 9.24 -8.00
C ALA A 100 -0.93 9.88 -6.83
N ALA A 101 0.07 9.18 -6.28
CA ALA A 101 0.94 9.72 -5.24
C ALA A 101 1.73 10.95 -5.73
N LEU A 102 2.30 10.92 -6.94
CA LEU A 102 2.99 12.08 -7.51
C LEU A 102 2.06 13.29 -7.67
N THR A 103 0.81 13.06 -8.02
CA THR A 103 -0.20 14.14 -8.11
C THR A 103 -0.44 14.80 -6.75
N ILE A 104 -0.34 14.06 -5.64
CA ILE A 104 -0.39 14.65 -4.29
C ILE A 104 0.77 15.61 -4.09
N THR A 105 2.00 15.19 -4.43
CA THR A 105 3.20 16.03 -4.30
C THR A 105 3.03 17.34 -5.06
N VAL A 106 2.64 17.27 -6.33
CA VAL A 106 2.45 18.45 -7.18
C VAL A 106 1.41 19.41 -6.62
N ALA A 107 0.28 18.89 -6.14
CA ALA A 107 -0.77 19.72 -5.55
C ALA A 107 -0.36 20.32 -4.20
N ALA A 108 0.39 19.58 -3.37
CA ALA A 108 0.91 20.07 -2.10
C ALA A 108 1.93 21.19 -2.30
N ASP A 109 2.88 21.01 -3.24
CA ASP A 109 3.87 22.03 -3.59
C ASP A 109 3.22 23.33 -4.13
N ALA A 110 2.10 23.21 -4.81
CA ALA A 110 1.31 24.33 -5.30
C ALA A 110 0.40 24.97 -4.22
N GLY A 111 0.32 24.38 -3.02
CA GLY A 111 -0.61 24.82 -1.98
C GLY A 111 -2.09 24.60 -2.33
N ASP A 112 -2.38 23.76 -3.34
CA ASP A 112 -3.74 23.46 -3.79
C ASP A 112 -4.35 22.33 -2.95
N LYS A 113 -4.97 22.71 -1.84
CA LYS A 113 -5.60 21.77 -0.91
C LYS A 113 -6.70 20.91 -1.56
N ALA A 114 -7.50 21.50 -2.46
CA ALA A 114 -8.62 20.78 -3.08
C ALA A 114 -8.10 19.67 -4.00
N SER A 115 -7.16 19.98 -4.89
CA SER A 115 -6.51 18.99 -5.76
C SER A 115 -5.72 17.95 -4.96
N MET A 116 -5.01 18.36 -3.92
CA MET A 116 -4.28 17.48 -3.02
C MET A 116 -5.21 16.45 -2.35
N MET A 117 -6.33 16.88 -1.78
CA MET A 117 -7.31 15.99 -1.14
C MET A 117 -7.95 15.02 -2.14
N LYS A 118 -8.23 15.49 -3.36
CA LYS A 118 -8.70 14.62 -4.45
C LYS A 118 -7.67 13.56 -4.81
N ALA A 119 -6.40 13.93 -4.91
CA ALA A 119 -5.32 13.01 -5.21
C ALA A 119 -5.08 11.98 -4.08
N ILE A 120 -5.17 12.38 -2.81
CA ILE A 120 -5.11 11.44 -1.66
C ILE A 120 -6.22 10.39 -1.75
N LYS A 121 -7.46 10.80 -2.07
CA LYS A 121 -8.58 9.86 -2.28
C LYS A 121 -8.33 8.93 -3.46
N ALA A 122 -7.80 9.44 -4.57
CA ALA A 122 -7.46 8.64 -5.73
C ALA A 122 -6.37 7.60 -5.42
N THR A 123 -5.36 7.97 -4.65
CA THR A 123 -4.30 7.06 -4.18
C THR A 123 -4.89 5.94 -3.32
N ALA A 124 -5.74 6.25 -2.37
CA ALA A 124 -6.44 5.25 -1.55
C ALA A 124 -7.34 4.32 -2.39
N ALA A 125 -8.04 4.86 -3.38
CA ALA A 125 -8.87 4.07 -4.30
C ALA A 125 -8.03 3.11 -5.15
N SER A 126 -6.82 3.50 -5.56
CA SER A 126 -5.90 2.64 -6.32
C SER A 126 -5.45 1.42 -5.51
N CYS A 127 -5.30 1.55 -4.19
CA CYS A 127 -5.01 0.41 -3.31
C CYS A 127 -6.11 -0.65 -3.38
N LYS A 128 -7.38 -0.22 -3.29
CA LYS A 128 -8.53 -1.12 -3.38
C LYS A 128 -8.64 -1.78 -4.76
N ALA A 129 -8.45 -1.02 -5.82
CA ALA A 129 -8.51 -1.52 -7.19
C ALA A 129 -7.43 -2.58 -7.47
N CYS A 130 -6.20 -2.35 -7.03
CA CYS A 130 -5.11 -3.31 -7.14
C CYS A 130 -5.41 -4.57 -6.32
N HIS A 131 -5.78 -4.44 -5.05
CA HIS A 131 -6.07 -5.56 -4.16
C HIS A 131 -7.24 -6.43 -4.63
N SER A 132 -8.20 -5.88 -5.35
CA SER A 132 -9.33 -6.66 -5.88
C SER A 132 -8.92 -7.72 -6.91
N VAL A 133 -7.76 -7.54 -7.55
CA VAL A 133 -7.24 -8.44 -8.61
C VAL A 133 -6.00 -9.21 -8.15
N TYR A 134 -5.07 -8.52 -7.47
CA TYR A 134 -3.71 -9.01 -7.22
C TYR A 134 -3.47 -9.45 -5.77
N ARG A 135 -4.50 -9.44 -4.92
CA ARG A 135 -4.45 -9.96 -3.55
C ARG A 135 -5.46 -11.08 -3.35
N LEU A 136 -5.05 -12.16 -2.65
CA LEU A 136 -5.95 -13.23 -2.20
C LEU A 136 -6.95 -12.68 -1.17
N LYS A 137 -8.16 -13.25 -1.18
CA LYS A 137 -9.25 -12.92 -0.24
C LYS A 137 -9.16 -13.79 0.99
#